data_23795422ae999d843630e65ad3ca7cc0
#
_entry.id   23795422ae999d843630e65ad3ca7cc0
#
_cell.length_a   1.000
_cell.length_b   1.000
_cell.length_c   1.000
_cell.angle_alpha   90.00
_cell.angle_beta   90.00
_cell.angle_gamma   90.00
#
_symmetry.space_group_name_H-M   'P 1'
#
loop_
_entity.id
_entity.type
_entity.pdbx_description
1 polymer ?
#
loop_
_entity_poly.entity_id
_entity_poly.type
_entity_poly.pdbx_seq_one_letter_code
_entity_poly.pdbx_strand_id
1 'polypeptide(L)'
;MTNSNLRTENHFDYVKISIASPQRIMDWGQRTLPNGQVVGEVTKPETINYRTLKPEMDGLFCEKIFGPSKDWECHCGKYKRVRHRGIVCERCGVEVTESRVRRHRMGYIKLAAPVSHVWYLKGIPSYVAILLDIPLRDVEQIVYFNCYVVLDPGDHKELKYKQLLTEDEWLELSLIHI
;
A
#
# COMPACT_ATOMS: atom_id res chain seq x y z
N MET A 1 37.50 -12.20 32.20
CA MET A 1 36.08 -11.89 32.31
C MET A 1 35.48 -12.03 30.91
N THR A 2 34.91 -13.18 30.65
CA THR A 2 34.39 -13.58 29.33
C THR A 2 33.01 -13.08 29.17
N ASN A 3 32.83 -12.07 28.28
CA ASN A 3 31.50 -11.63 27.82
C ASN A 3 30.90 -12.73 26.93
N SER A 4 30.10 -13.59 27.52
CA SER A 4 29.21 -14.49 26.80
C SER A 4 28.01 -13.67 26.29
N ASN A 5 28.10 -13.20 25.05
CA ASN A 5 26.91 -12.78 24.29
C ASN A 5 26.05 -14.01 24.08
N LEU A 6 25.16 -14.28 25.02
CA LEU A 6 24.04 -15.19 24.84
C LEU A 6 23.15 -14.62 23.72
N ARG A 7 23.37 -15.06 22.47
CA ARG A 7 22.36 -15.03 21.46
C ARG A 7 21.21 -15.90 22.01
N THR A 8 20.16 -15.28 22.47
CA THR A 8 18.88 -15.98 22.69
C THR A 8 18.45 -16.51 21.33
N GLU A 9 18.80 -17.77 21.07
CA GLU A 9 18.23 -18.50 19.94
C GLU A 9 16.73 -18.59 20.20
N ASN A 10 15.95 -17.89 19.42
CA ASN A 10 14.51 -18.00 19.46
C ASN A 10 14.14 -19.40 18.94
N HIS A 11 14.00 -20.37 19.85
CA HIS A 11 13.46 -21.67 19.50
C HIS A 11 12.01 -21.51 19.14
N PHE A 12 11.65 -21.97 17.94
CA PHE A 12 10.23 -22.05 17.49
C PHE A 12 9.96 -23.46 16.96
N ASP A 13 8.80 -23.98 17.25
CA ASP A 13 8.40 -25.33 16.90
C ASP A 13 7.94 -25.42 15.44
N TYR A 14 7.33 -24.34 14.91
CA TYR A 14 6.84 -24.30 13.53
C TYR A 14 6.76 -22.87 12.99
N VAL A 15 6.76 -22.76 11.66
CA VAL A 15 6.54 -21.51 10.92
C VAL A 15 5.23 -21.63 10.17
N LYS A 16 4.34 -20.66 10.33
CA LYS A 16 3.07 -20.57 9.62
C LYS A 16 3.09 -19.41 8.64
N ILE A 17 2.79 -19.70 7.38
CA ILE A 17 2.60 -18.69 6.34
C ILE A 17 1.11 -18.45 6.18
N SER A 18 0.69 -17.21 6.25
CA SER A 18 -0.71 -16.80 6.09
C SER A 18 -0.81 -15.44 5.40
N ILE A 19 -2.00 -15.12 4.86
CA ILE A 19 -2.27 -13.83 4.24
C ILE A 19 -2.54 -12.80 5.33
N ALA A 20 -1.91 -11.63 5.21
CA ALA A 20 -2.18 -10.50 6.09
C ALA A 20 -3.48 -9.81 5.66
N SER A 21 -4.34 -9.47 6.63
CA SER A 21 -5.51 -8.63 6.36
C SER A 21 -5.09 -7.19 6.03
N PRO A 22 -5.93 -6.41 5.32
CA PRO A 22 -5.67 -4.99 5.06
C PRO A 22 -5.39 -4.20 6.34
N GLN A 23 -6.13 -4.49 7.40
CA GLN A 23 -5.93 -3.89 8.72
C GLN A 23 -4.51 -4.14 9.24
N ARG A 24 -4.05 -5.39 9.16
CA ARG A 24 -2.72 -5.78 9.63
C ARG A 24 -1.61 -5.08 8.85
N ILE A 25 -1.81 -4.87 7.57
CA ILE A 25 -0.87 -4.12 6.72
C ILE A 25 -0.82 -2.65 7.14
N MET A 26 -1.97 -2.03 7.42
CA MET A 26 -2.03 -0.67 7.94
C MET A 26 -1.34 -0.55 9.31
N ASP A 27 -1.58 -1.49 10.22
CA ASP A 27 -0.93 -1.51 11.54
C ASP A 27 0.61 -1.59 11.43
N TRP A 28 1.14 -2.34 10.47
CA TRP A 28 2.58 -2.40 10.22
C TRP A 28 3.13 -1.10 9.64
N GLY A 29 2.35 -0.41 8.81
CA GLY A 29 2.74 0.83 8.17
C GLY A 29 2.55 2.06 9.04
N GLN A 30 1.61 2.03 9.98
CA GLN A 30 1.32 3.16 10.86
C GLN A 30 2.32 3.27 12.01
N ARG A 31 2.66 4.52 12.32
CA ARG A 31 3.52 4.85 13.45
C ARG A 31 3.10 6.18 14.06
N THR A 32 3.09 6.23 15.38
CA THR A 32 2.88 7.48 16.12
C THR A 32 4.23 8.14 16.37
N LEU A 33 4.38 9.38 15.92
CA LEU A 33 5.54 10.21 16.18
C LEU A 33 5.54 10.74 17.63
N PRO A 34 6.70 11.18 18.19
CA PRO A 34 6.77 11.75 19.52
C PRO A 34 5.85 12.94 19.79
N ASN A 35 5.42 13.65 18.75
CA ASN A 35 4.43 14.73 18.81
C ASN A 35 2.97 14.25 18.78
N GLY A 36 2.71 12.95 18.84
CA GLY A 36 1.36 12.35 18.78
C GLY A 36 0.78 12.23 17.37
N GLN A 37 1.47 12.70 16.33
CA GLN A 37 0.99 12.57 14.96
C GLN A 37 1.15 11.14 14.44
N VAL A 38 0.09 10.58 13.85
CA VAL A 38 0.14 9.27 13.18
C VAL A 38 0.61 9.47 11.74
N VAL A 39 1.59 8.69 11.34
CA VAL A 39 2.15 8.69 9.98
C VAL A 39 2.23 7.26 9.45
N GLY A 40 2.25 7.10 8.13
CA GLY A 40 2.39 5.77 7.50
C GLY A 40 1.74 5.68 6.13
N GLU A 41 0.72 6.49 5.86
CA GLU A 41 0.05 6.51 4.56
C GLU A 41 0.84 7.30 3.52
N VAL A 42 1.08 6.68 2.36
CA VAL A 42 1.65 7.32 1.18
C VAL A 42 0.49 7.78 0.29
N THR A 43 0.32 9.10 0.16
CA THR A 43 -0.82 9.68 -0.55
C THR A 43 -0.48 10.20 -1.94
N LYS A 44 0.82 10.34 -2.25
CA LYS A 44 1.31 10.87 -3.53
C LYS A 44 2.19 9.87 -4.26
N PRO A 45 2.12 9.82 -5.60
CA PRO A 45 2.96 8.92 -6.40
C PRO A 45 4.39 9.43 -6.61
N GLU A 46 4.68 10.69 -6.20
CA GLU A 46 5.98 11.30 -6.40
C GLU A 46 7.06 10.59 -5.57
N THR A 47 8.27 10.56 -6.11
CA THR A 47 9.45 9.96 -5.49
C THR A 47 10.39 11.04 -4.94
N ILE A 48 11.13 11.69 -5.82
CA ILE A 48 12.09 12.73 -5.51
C ILE A 48 11.85 13.97 -6.40
N ASN A 49 12.19 15.12 -5.87
CA ASN A 49 12.25 16.34 -6.67
C ASN A 49 13.53 16.30 -7.53
N TYR A 50 13.39 16.33 -8.85
CA TYR A 50 14.51 16.23 -9.79
C TYR A 50 15.49 17.41 -9.71
N ARG A 51 15.03 18.59 -9.23
CA ARG A 51 15.86 19.79 -9.07
C ARG A 51 16.68 19.75 -7.79
N THR A 52 16.06 19.37 -6.69
CA THR A 52 16.67 19.40 -5.34
C THR A 52 17.24 18.05 -4.92
N LEU A 53 16.89 16.96 -5.62
CA LEU A 53 17.20 15.56 -5.32
C LEU A 53 16.72 15.13 -3.93
N LYS A 54 15.79 15.87 -3.34
CA LYS A 54 15.19 15.53 -2.04
C LYS A 54 13.89 14.76 -2.24
N PRO A 55 13.56 13.82 -1.34
CA PRO A 55 12.29 13.13 -1.36
C PRO A 55 11.11 14.10 -1.25
N GLU A 56 10.09 13.89 -2.08
CA GLU A 56 8.85 14.66 -1.98
C GLU A 56 8.06 14.25 -0.73
N MET A 57 7.41 15.23 -0.12
CA MET A 57 6.58 14.99 1.07
C MET A 57 5.32 14.21 0.70
N ASP A 58 4.95 13.26 1.56
CA ASP A 58 3.82 12.33 1.40
C ASP A 58 3.94 11.39 0.19
N GLY A 59 5.10 11.38 -0.47
CA GLY A 59 5.43 10.50 -1.59
C GLY A 59 6.06 9.17 -1.15
N LEU A 60 6.46 8.38 -2.15
CA LEU A 60 7.02 7.04 -1.97
C LEU A 60 8.34 7.00 -1.19
N PHE A 61 9.09 8.10 -1.12
CA PHE A 61 10.32 8.23 -0.35
C PHE A 61 10.23 9.27 0.78
N CYS A 62 9.04 9.66 1.18
CA CYS A 62 8.79 10.71 2.17
C CYS A 62 9.62 10.52 3.45
N GLU A 63 10.33 11.56 3.85
CA GLU A 63 11.15 11.54 5.07
C GLU A 63 10.31 11.57 6.36
N LYS A 64 9.10 12.11 6.31
CA LYS A 64 8.16 12.09 7.43
C LYS A 64 7.66 10.67 7.73
N ILE A 65 7.38 9.88 6.67
CA ILE A 65 6.90 8.50 6.80
C ILE A 65 8.05 7.56 7.13
N PHE A 66 9.12 7.58 6.36
CA PHE A 66 10.20 6.59 6.46
C PHE A 66 11.39 7.02 7.30
N GLY A 67 11.55 8.30 7.54
CA GLY A 67 12.68 8.87 8.26
C GLY A 67 13.60 9.71 7.39
N PRO A 68 14.57 10.41 7.99
CA PRO A 68 15.44 11.34 7.29
C PRO A 68 16.38 10.61 6.31
N SER A 69 16.78 11.30 5.23
CA SER A 69 17.75 10.79 4.25
C SER A 69 19.18 10.87 4.77
N LYS A 70 19.46 11.82 5.65
CA LYS A 70 20.77 12.03 6.29
C LYS A 70 20.65 11.87 7.79
N ASP A 71 21.68 11.31 8.41
CA ASP A 71 21.72 11.13 9.85
C ASP A 71 21.56 12.47 10.59
N TRP A 72 20.63 12.47 11.54
CA TRP A 72 20.41 13.59 12.46
C TRP A 72 20.07 14.93 11.78
N GLU A 73 19.49 14.89 10.57
CA GLU A 73 19.07 16.06 9.83
C GLU A 73 17.60 15.96 9.42
N CYS A 74 16.78 16.99 9.71
CA CYS A 74 15.42 17.03 9.20
C CYS A 74 15.38 17.50 7.75
N HIS A 75 14.29 17.25 7.03
CA HIS A 75 14.12 17.56 5.60
C HIS A 75 14.41 19.03 5.27
N CYS A 76 13.91 19.98 6.07
CA CYS A 76 14.11 21.41 5.83
C CYS A 76 15.48 21.94 6.29
N GLY A 77 16.28 21.13 6.99
CA GLY A 77 17.60 21.50 7.48
C GLY A 77 17.62 22.40 8.72
N LYS A 78 16.46 22.66 9.35
CA LYS A 78 16.38 23.46 10.59
C LYS A 78 17.12 22.79 11.73
N TYR A 79 16.91 21.48 11.91
CA TYR A 79 17.60 20.68 12.90
C TYR A 79 18.67 19.83 12.22
N LYS A 80 19.89 19.99 12.69
CA LYS A 80 21.08 19.21 12.27
C LYS A 80 21.87 18.85 13.52
N ARG A 81 22.46 17.71 13.57
CA ARG A 81 23.27 17.16 14.66
C ARG A 81 22.49 16.34 15.69
N VAL A 82 23.24 15.45 16.33
CA VAL A 82 22.77 14.45 17.31
C VAL A 82 22.06 15.08 18.51
N ARG A 83 22.40 16.29 18.90
CA ARG A 83 21.77 16.99 20.06
C ARG A 83 20.25 17.14 19.93
N HIS A 84 19.72 17.07 18.71
CA HIS A 84 18.29 17.19 18.42
C HIS A 84 17.61 15.83 18.22
N ARG A 85 18.26 14.73 18.64
CA ARG A 85 17.73 13.37 18.54
C ARG A 85 16.30 13.27 19.07
N GLY A 86 15.42 12.64 18.32
CA GLY A 86 14.04 12.36 18.71
C GLY A 86 13.09 13.55 18.61
N ILE A 87 13.58 14.74 18.24
CA ILE A 87 12.71 15.89 18.02
C ILE A 87 12.02 15.74 16.67
N VAL A 88 10.72 15.98 16.65
CA VAL A 88 9.95 16.12 15.40
C VAL A 88 9.99 17.59 15.00
N CYS A 89 10.50 17.86 13.80
CA CYS A 89 10.61 19.21 13.30
C CYS A 89 9.22 19.82 13.08
N GLU A 90 8.92 20.93 13.73
CA GLU A 90 7.63 21.62 13.62
C GLU A 90 7.37 22.19 12.22
N ARG A 91 8.44 22.44 11.42
CA ARG A 91 8.32 22.97 10.06
C ARG A 91 8.05 21.90 9.00
N CYS A 92 8.75 20.76 9.05
CA CYS A 92 8.65 19.72 8.04
C CYS A 92 8.08 18.40 8.55
N GLY A 93 7.83 18.26 9.85
CA GLY A 93 7.26 17.04 10.46
C GLY A 93 8.18 15.82 10.47
N VAL A 94 9.45 15.97 10.09
CA VAL A 94 10.42 14.88 10.07
C VAL A 94 11.07 14.71 11.43
N GLU A 95 11.10 13.49 11.92
CA GLU A 95 11.79 13.11 13.15
C GLU A 95 13.31 13.09 12.93
N VAL A 96 14.06 13.71 13.81
CA VAL A 96 15.53 13.76 13.77
C VAL A 96 16.09 12.46 14.36
N THR A 97 16.47 11.54 13.48
CA THR A 97 17.01 10.20 13.81
C THR A 97 18.06 9.76 12.80
N GLU A 98 18.57 8.55 12.96
CA GLU A 98 19.50 7.96 11.99
C GLU A 98 18.79 7.60 10.69
N SER A 99 19.46 7.77 9.55
CA SER A 99 18.91 7.46 8.23
C SER A 99 18.63 5.97 8.01
N ARG A 100 19.37 5.10 8.73
CA ARG A 100 19.20 3.64 8.60
C ARG A 100 17.81 3.15 9.02
N VAL A 101 17.03 3.92 9.79
CA VAL A 101 15.64 3.58 10.15
C VAL A 101 14.77 3.41 8.92
N ARG A 102 15.10 4.04 7.80
CA ARG A 102 14.41 3.91 6.51
C ARG A 102 14.40 2.47 5.97
N ARG A 103 15.33 1.63 6.39
CA ARG A 103 15.40 0.21 5.98
C ARG A 103 14.41 -0.68 6.72
N HIS A 104 13.87 -0.21 7.84
CA HIS A 104 12.99 -0.98 8.71
C HIS A 104 11.57 -0.43 8.79
N ARG A 105 11.41 0.87 8.54
CA ARG A 105 10.10 1.52 8.60
C ARG A 105 9.28 1.20 7.36
N MET A 106 8.06 0.79 7.59
CA MET A 106 7.08 0.49 6.54
C MET A 106 6.09 1.64 6.41
N GLY A 107 5.50 1.75 5.24
CA GLY A 107 4.35 2.59 4.96
C GLY A 107 3.32 1.77 4.20
N TYR A 108 2.14 2.34 3.96
CA TYR A 108 1.10 1.69 3.19
C TYR A 108 0.45 2.67 2.21
N ILE A 109 -0.12 2.11 1.16
CA ILE A 109 -0.91 2.82 0.16
C ILE A 109 -2.34 2.32 0.29
N LYS A 110 -3.28 3.23 0.53
CA LYS A 110 -4.70 2.90 0.53
C LYS A 110 -5.21 2.92 -0.90
N LEU A 111 -5.65 1.76 -1.37
CA LEU A 111 -6.19 1.63 -2.71
C LEU A 111 -7.60 2.21 -2.80
N ALA A 112 -7.96 2.77 -3.97
CA ALA A 112 -9.29 3.31 -4.24
C ALA A 112 -10.36 2.22 -4.32
N ALA A 113 -9.97 1.01 -4.77
CA ALA A 113 -10.84 -0.16 -4.88
C ALA A 113 -10.14 -1.41 -4.33
N PRO A 114 -10.89 -2.40 -3.81
CA PRO A 114 -10.33 -3.68 -3.41
C PRO A 114 -9.64 -4.38 -4.58
N VAL A 115 -8.52 -5.05 -4.31
CA VAL A 115 -7.76 -5.81 -5.30
C VAL A 115 -7.72 -7.29 -4.88
N SER A 116 -7.95 -8.19 -5.83
CA SER A 116 -7.90 -9.62 -5.60
C SER A 116 -6.47 -10.09 -5.33
N HIS A 117 -6.30 -10.96 -4.33
CA HIS A 117 -5.01 -11.57 -4.05
C HIS A 117 -4.65 -12.60 -5.14
N VAL A 118 -3.40 -12.57 -5.60
CA VAL A 118 -2.89 -13.42 -6.70
C VAL A 118 -3.08 -14.92 -6.43
N TRP A 119 -3.01 -15.38 -5.19
CA TRP A 119 -3.21 -16.80 -4.84
C TRP A 119 -4.60 -17.29 -5.17
N TYR A 120 -5.62 -16.45 -5.05
CA TYR A 120 -7.00 -16.83 -5.36
C TYR A 120 -7.34 -16.67 -6.83
N LEU A 121 -6.69 -15.71 -7.52
CA LEU A 121 -6.93 -15.45 -8.93
C LEU A 121 -6.12 -16.36 -9.85
N LYS A 122 -4.78 -16.38 -9.68
CA LYS A 122 -3.84 -17.09 -10.59
C LYS A 122 -3.41 -18.47 -10.09
N GLY A 123 -4.00 -18.96 -9.01
CA GLY A 123 -3.81 -20.35 -8.58
C GLY A 123 -4.37 -21.34 -9.62
N ILE A 124 -3.85 -22.56 -9.63
CA ILE A 124 -4.38 -23.66 -10.46
C ILE A 124 -4.95 -24.72 -9.51
N PRO A 125 -6.29 -24.86 -9.43
CA PRO A 125 -7.34 -24.07 -10.10
C PRO A 125 -7.53 -22.66 -9.49
N SER A 126 -8.10 -21.74 -10.29
CA SER A 126 -8.48 -20.41 -9.78
C SER A 126 -9.74 -20.49 -8.92
N TYR A 127 -9.59 -20.25 -7.63
CA TYR A 127 -10.74 -20.31 -6.70
C TYR A 127 -11.78 -19.23 -6.99
N VAL A 128 -11.36 -18.02 -7.40
CA VAL A 128 -12.27 -16.93 -7.76
C VAL A 128 -13.11 -17.31 -8.98
N ALA A 129 -12.48 -17.87 -10.02
CA ALA A 129 -13.17 -18.30 -11.24
C ALA A 129 -14.20 -19.40 -10.96
N ILE A 130 -13.84 -20.39 -10.11
CA ILE A 130 -14.75 -21.47 -9.71
C ILE A 130 -15.93 -20.94 -8.90
N LEU A 131 -15.70 -20.08 -7.90
CA LEU A 131 -16.76 -19.56 -7.05
C LEU A 131 -17.74 -18.66 -7.81
N LEU A 132 -17.23 -17.89 -8.78
CA LEU A 132 -18.06 -17.02 -9.61
C LEU A 132 -18.70 -17.78 -10.79
N ASP A 133 -18.24 -18.99 -11.08
CA ASP A 133 -18.64 -19.74 -12.28
C ASP A 133 -18.49 -18.88 -13.54
N ILE A 134 -17.29 -18.34 -13.72
CA ILE A 134 -16.89 -17.50 -14.85
C ILE A 134 -15.53 -18.00 -15.33
N PRO A 135 -15.28 -18.08 -16.66
CA PRO A 135 -13.98 -18.46 -17.19
C PRO A 135 -12.86 -17.56 -16.65
N LEU A 136 -11.69 -18.14 -16.34
CA LEU A 136 -10.55 -17.40 -15.76
C LEU A 136 -10.16 -16.18 -16.61
N ARG A 137 -10.20 -16.32 -17.93
CA ARG A 137 -9.89 -15.21 -18.85
C ARG A 137 -10.81 -14.00 -18.63
N ASP A 138 -12.10 -14.26 -18.42
CA ASP A 138 -13.10 -13.22 -18.22
C ASP A 138 -12.98 -12.60 -16.82
N VAL A 139 -12.69 -13.42 -15.81
CA VAL A 139 -12.38 -12.93 -14.45
C VAL A 139 -11.13 -12.04 -14.47
N GLU A 140 -10.11 -12.35 -15.23
CA GLU A 140 -8.93 -11.50 -15.38
C GLU A 140 -9.28 -10.14 -16.01
N GLN A 141 -10.14 -10.11 -17.04
CA GLN A 141 -10.59 -8.86 -17.63
C GLN A 141 -11.31 -7.96 -16.60
N ILE A 142 -12.16 -8.55 -15.76
CA ILE A 142 -12.89 -7.83 -14.70
C ILE A 142 -11.93 -7.33 -13.64
N VAL A 143 -11.04 -8.17 -13.12
CA VAL A 143 -10.12 -7.83 -12.03
C VAL A 143 -9.09 -6.77 -12.44
N TYR A 144 -8.68 -6.75 -13.71
CA TYR A 144 -7.78 -5.73 -14.25
C TYR A 144 -8.50 -4.47 -14.76
N PHE A 145 -9.81 -4.37 -14.53
CA PHE A 145 -10.62 -3.20 -14.92
C PHE A 145 -10.65 -2.93 -16.43
N ASN A 146 -10.52 -3.97 -17.25
CA ASN A 146 -10.58 -3.87 -18.70
C ASN A 146 -12.01 -3.93 -19.23
N CYS A 147 -12.96 -4.43 -18.45
CA CYS A 147 -14.36 -4.55 -18.82
C CYS A 147 -15.27 -4.47 -17.59
N TYR A 148 -16.54 -4.24 -17.84
CA TYR A 148 -17.61 -4.30 -16.86
C TYR A 148 -18.31 -5.65 -16.92
N VAL A 149 -18.92 -6.08 -15.82
CA VAL A 149 -19.72 -7.29 -15.76
C VAL A 149 -21.16 -6.96 -15.40
N VAL A 150 -22.12 -7.53 -16.12
CA VAL A 150 -23.54 -7.36 -15.84
C VAL A 150 -23.92 -8.22 -14.64
N LEU A 151 -24.22 -7.57 -13.50
CA LEU A 151 -24.70 -8.23 -12.28
C LEU A 151 -26.19 -8.47 -12.30
N ASP A 152 -26.96 -7.51 -12.83
CA ASP A 152 -28.40 -7.60 -12.99
C ASP A 152 -28.78 -6.95 -14.32
N PRO A 153 -29.32 -7.70 -15.28
CA PRO A 153 -29.76 -7.17 -16.55
C PRO A 153 -31.08 -6.37 -16.46
N GLY A 154 -31.82 -6.46 -15.34
CA GLY A 154 -33.11 -5.82 -15.18
C GLY A 154 -34.07 -6.20 -16.31
N ASP A 155 -34.80 -5.22 -16.87
CA ASP A 155 -35.76 -5.42 -17.98
C ASP A 155 -35.11 -5.38 -19.38
N HIS A 156 -33.78 -5.27 -19.44
CA HIS A 156 -33.05 -5.17 -20.71
C HIS A 156 -32.93 -6.52 -21.41
N LYS A 157 -33.57 -6.63 -22.61
CA LYS A 157 -33.66 -7.89 -23.35
C LYS A 157 -32.37 -8.35 -23.98
N GLU A 158 -31.42 -7.44 -24.21
CA GLU A 158 -30.15 -7.71 -24.89
C GLU A 158 -29.02 -8.05 -23.92
N LEU A 159 -29.17 -7.73 -22.63
CA LEU A 159 -28.18 -7.99 -21.61
C LEU A 159 -28.41 -9.36 -20.96
N LYS A 160 -27.32 -10.06 -20.71
CA LYS A 160 -27.33 -11.35 -19.99
C LYS A 160 -26.54 -11.23 -18.69
N TYR A 161 -26.97 -11.95 -17.68
CA TYR A 161 -26.23 -12.10 -16.43
C TYR A 161 -24.82 -12.62 -16.70
N LYS A 162 -23.81 -12.01 -16.06
CA LYS A 162 -22.37 -12.29 -16.24
C LYS A 162 -21.80 -11.90 -17.62
N GLN A 163 -22.55 -11.20 -18.47
CA GLN A 163 -22.03 -10.68 -19.73
C GLN A 163 -20.95 -9.63 -19.46
N LEU A 164 -19.87 -9.69 -20.22
CA LEU A 164 -18.84 -8.66 -20.19
C LEU A 164 -19.20 -7.55 -21.18
N LEU A 165 -18.99 -6.31 -20.75
CA LEU A 165 -19.20 -5.10 -21.56
C LEU A 165 -17.88 -4.32 -21.62
N THR A 166 -17.56 -3.83 -22.79
CA THR A 166 -16.49 -2.84 -22.96
C THR A 166 -16.91 -1.48 -22.41
N GLU A 167 -15.96 -0.57 -22.26
CA GLU A 167 -16.25 0.78 -21.78
C GLU A 167 -17.22 1.52 -22.72
N ASP A 168 -17.04 1.36 -24.04
CA ASP A 168 -17.91 1.98 -25.07
C ASP A 168 -19.34 1.45 -24.97
N GLU A 169 -19.53 0.13 -24.92
CA GLU A 169 -20.84 -0.51 -24.75
C GLU A 169 -21.52 -0.07 -23.45
N TRP A 170 -20.75 0.04 -22.35
CA TRP A 170 -21.28 0.51 -21.08
C TRP A 170 -21.73 1.98 -21.15
N LEU A 171 -20.97 2.85 -21.81
CA LEU A 171 -21.32 4.26 -22.02
C LEU A 171 -22.60 4.41 -22.85
N GLU A 172 -22.73 3.65 -23.94
CA GLU A 172 -23.94 3.66 -24.77
C GLU A 172 -25.19 3.28 -23.95
N LEU A 173 -25.07 2.20 -23.16
CA LEU A 173 -26.16 1.75 -22.29
C LEU A 173 -26.47 2.76 -21.18
N SER A 174 -25.48 3.41 -20.61
CA SER A 174 -25.68 4.41 -19.54
C SER A 174 -26.38 5.68 -20.05
N LEU A 175 -26.14 6.07 -21.29
CA LEU A 175 -26.78 7.22 -21.93
C LEU A 175 -28.29 6.99 -22.23
N ILE A 176 -28.68 5.75 -22.41
CA ILE A 176 -30.09 5.39 -22.66
C ILE A 176 -30.93 5.50 -21.36
N HIS A 177 -30.29 5.39 -20.19
CA HIS A 177 -30.96 5.41 -18.88
C HIS A 177 -30.93 6.77 -18.16
N ILE A 178 -30.35 7.81 -18.75
CA ILE A 178 -30.46 9.20 -18.28
C ILE A 178 -31.60 9.94 -19.00
#